data_5a0dc7bbeb5d8f231457511f96596edf
#
_entry.id   5a0dc7bbeb5d8f231457511f96596edf
#
_cell.length_a   1.000
_cell.length_b   1.000
_cell.length_c   1.000
_cell.angle_alpha   90.00
_cell.angle_beta   90.00
_cell.angle_gamma   90.00
#
_symmetry.space_group_name_H-M   'P 1'
#
loop_
_entity.id
_entity.type
_entity.pdbx_description
1 polymer ?
#
loop_
_entity_poly.entity_id
_entity_poly.type
_entity_poly.pdbx_seq_one_letter_code
_entity_poly.pdbx_strand_id
1 'polypeptide(L)'
;ANEEVALRPEISGRVVGLYIEEGKAVKKGDLLVKLNDRELEAQLRRKQHEEALAAEEERRANALLDIKGISQEDYDRTLNKLRMIQAEREVIEAQLAETEILAPFDGTVGLRYISAGGVVTPSTLVATMQDTDPVKVEFSIPEKHAGKLAVKTPVLVQVGDAPERHEGTVYAVEAKVDPATRTLKARATVPNPDGRLIPGSFAKVE
;
A
#
# COMPACT_ATOMS: atom_id res chain seq x y z
N ALA A 1 11.87 -2.87 11.12
CA ALA A 1 10.44 -3.03 10.86
C ALA A 1 10.20 -4.30 10.03
N ASN A 2 9.00 -4.88 10.12
CA ASN A 2 8.56 -5.92 9.18
C ASN A 2 8.34 -5.31 7.79
N GLU A 3 7.53 -4.26 7.75
CA GLU A 3 7.32 -3.42 6.58
C GLU A 3 7.50 -1.95 6.97
N GLU A 4 7.98 -1.15 6.04
CA GLU A 4 8.15 0.28 6.20
C GLU A 4 7.83 0.97 4.88
N VAL A 5 7.06 2.04 4.95
CA VAL A 5 6.70 2.83 3.77
C VAL A 5 6.73 4.33 4.08
N ALA A 6 7.20 5.10 3.13
CA ALA A 6 7.04 6.54 3.08
C ALA A 6 5.75 6.85 2.32
N LEU A 7 4.69 7.23 3.02
CA LEU A 7 3.41 7.57 2.43
C LEU A 7 3.54 8.83 1.58
N ARG A 8 3.12 8.75 0.33
CA ARG A 8 3.12 9.85 -0.63
C ARG A 8 1.81 9.84 -1.40
N PRO A 9 1.27 11.00 -1.81
CA PRO A 9 0.11 11.04 -2.68
C PRO A 9 0.48 10.55 -4.09
N GLU A 10 -0.48 9.98 -4.81
CA GLU A 10 -0.32 9.58 -6.21
C GLU A 10 -0.56 10.76 -7.15
N ILE A 11 -1.42 11.70 -6.74
CA ILE A 11 -1.74 12.92 -7.48
C ILE A 11 -1.45 14.18 -6.67
N SER A 12 -1.37 15.32 -7.36
CA SER A 12 -1.25 16.62 -6.70
C SER A 12 -2.62 17.14 -6.27
N GLY A 13 -2.70 17.70 -5.07
CA GLY A 13 -3.95 18.27 -4.58
C GLY A 13 -3.81 19.02 -3.26
N ARG A 14 -4.88 19.71 -2.87
CA ARG A 14 -4.99 20.36 -1.55
C ARG A 14 -5.52 19.35 -0.53
N VAL A 15 -4.89 19.27 0.61
CA VAL A 15 -5.34 18.45 1.75
C VAL A 15 -6.61 19.07 2.34
N VAL A 16 -7.73 18.37 2.27
CA VAL A 16 -9.03 18.76 2.84
C VAL A 16 -9.40 17.97 4.08
N GLY A 17 -8.88 16.72 4.19
CA GLY A 17 -9.04 15.87 5.37
C GLY A 17 -7.70 15.33 5.82
N LEU A 18 -7.45 15.33 7.12
CA LEU A 18 -6.22 14.81 7.73
C LEU A 18 -6.60 14.02 8.97
N TYR A 19 -6.46 12.71 8.89
CA TYR A 19 -6.89 11.74 9.91
C TYR A 19 -5.71 11.05 10.59
N ILE A 20 -4.49 11.46 10.24
CA ILE A 20 -3.26 10.95 10.82
C ILE A 20 -3.12 11.45 12.26
N GLU A 21 -3.00 10.51 13.19
CA GLU A 21 -2.53 10.76 14.54
C GLU A 21 -1.15 10.10 14.69
N GLU A 22 -0.13 10.93 14.96
CA GLU A 22 1.27 10.49 15.06
C GLU A 22 1.46 9.49 16.20
N GLY A 23 2.17 8.39 15.92
CA GLY A 23 2.41 7.32 16.89
C GLY A 23 1.24 6.37 17.13
N LYS A 24 0.10 6.55 16.43
CA LYS A 24 -1.05 5.65 16.57
C LYS A 24 -1.01 4.47 15.60
N ALA A 25 -1.54 3.35 16.07
CA ALA A 25 -1.80 2.18 15.25
C ALA A 25 -3.01 2.41 14.33
N VAL A 26 -2.88 1.97 13.09
CA VAL A 26 -3.92 2.01 12.05
C VAL A 26 -4.03 0.65 11.38
N LYS A 27 -5.18 0.38 10.78
CA LYS A 27 -5.43 -0.84 10.01
C LYS A 27 -5.30 -0.57 8.52
N LYS A 28 -4.96 -1.61 7.78
CA LYS A 28 -4.97 -1.58 6.31
C LYS A 28 -6.32 -1.06 5.78
N GLY A 29 -6.26 -0.06 4.92
CA GLY A 29 -7.44 0.58 4.33
C GLY A 29 -7.99 1.77 5.14
N ASP A 30 -7.46 2.06 6.32
CA ASP A 30 -7.86 3.26 7.07
C ASP A 30 -7.48 4.52 6.26
N LEU A 31 -8.43 5.47 6.17
CA LEU A 31 -8.21 6.75 5.50
C LEU A 31 -7.31 7.64 6.35
N LEU A 32 -6.15 7.99 5.80
CA LEU A 32 -5.15 8.82 6.47
C LEU A 32 -5.20 10.28 6.01
N VAL A 33 -5.36 10.50 4.70
CA VAL A 33 -5.46 11.85 4.12
C VAL A 33 -6.48 11.84 3.00
N LYS A 34 -7.24 12.93 2.91
CA LYS A 34 -8.15 13.20 1.80
C LYS A 34 -7.71 14.46 1.07
N LEU A 35 -7.52 14.36 -0.23
CA LEU A 35 -7.29 15.50 -1.12
C LEU A 35 -8.61 16.06 -1.64
N ASN A 36 -8.59 17.28 -2.17
CA ASN A 36 -9.76 17.91 -2.76
C ASN A 36 -10.15 17.18 -4.06
N ASP A 37 -11.32 16.60 -4.06
CA ASP A 37 -11.87 15.76 -5.12
C ASP A 37 -13.14 16.31 -5.77
N ARG A 38 -13.58 17.51 -5.37
CA ARG A 38 -14.86 18.11 -5.81
C ARG A 38 -15.04 18.15 -7.32
N GLU A 39 -13.95 18.41 -8.06
CA GLU A 39 -13.99 18.46 -9.51
C GLU A 39 -14.19 17.04 -10.09
N LEU A 40 -13.47 16.06 -9.59
CA LEU A 40 -13.59 14.66 -10.00
C LEU A 40 -14.98 14.09 -9.67
N GLU A 41 -15.52 14.41 -8.49
CA GLU A 41 -16.89 14.03 -8.15
C GLU A 41 -17.93 14.65 -9.11
N ALA A 42 -17.75 15.90 -9.51
CA ALA A 42 -18.64 16.52 -10.48
C ALA A 42 -18.53 15.88 -11.87
N GLN A 43 -17.30 15.51 -12.28
CA GLN A 43 -17.06 14.79 -13.52
C GLN A 43 -17.68 13.37 -13.47
N LEU A 44 -17.55 12.66 -12.34
CA LEU A 44 -18.17 11.36 -12.15
C LEU A 44 -19.69 11.42 -12.28
N ARG A 45 -20.34 12.37 -11.57
CA ARG A 45 -21.80 12.56 -11.69
C ARG A 45 -22.23 12.82 -13.13
N ARG A 46 -21.49 13.65 -13.87
CA ARG A 46 -21.76 13.89 -15.29
C ARG A 46 -21.67 12.59 -16.10
N LYS A 47 -20.60 11.81 -15.92
CA LYS A 47 -20.43 10.53 -16.63
C LYS A 47 -21.47 9.49 -16.28
N GLN A 48 -21.91 9.43 -15.02
CA GLN A 48 -23.03 8.57 -14.60
C GLN A 48 -24.34 8.93 -15.33
N HIS A 49 -24.63 10.20 -15.54
CA HIS A 49 -25.81 10.61 -16.32
C HIS A 49 -25.66 10.28 -17.82
N GLU A 50 -24.47 10.49 -18.41
CA GLU A 50 -24.17 10.09 -19.79
C GLU A 50 -24.30 8.57 -19.98
N GLU A 51 -23.80 7.78 -19.02
CA GLU A 51 -23.92 6.32 -19.03
C GLU A 51 -25.39 5.87 -18.95
N ALA A 52 -26.16 6.45 -18.03
CA ALA A 52 -27.57 6.12 -17.88
C ALA A 52 -28.35 6.39 -19.18
N LEU A 53 -28.06 7.49 -19.89
CA LEU A 53 -28.66 7.79 -21.18
C LEU A 53 -28.24 6.77 -22.25
N ALA A 54 -26.94 6.45 -22.33
CA ALA A 54 -26.42 5.48 -23.30
C ALA A 54 -26.94 4.06 -23.05
N ALA A 55 -27.11 3.67 -21.79
CA ALA A 55 -27.69 2.38 -21.42
C ALA A 55 -29.17 2.28 -21.84
N GLU A 56 -29.93 3.37 -21.73
CA GLU A 56 -31.32 3.41 -22.20
C GLU A 56 -31.40 3.40 -23.75
N GLU A 57 -30.45 4.06 -24.43
CA GLU A 57 -30.32 3.99 -25.90
C GLU A 57 -29.99 2.56 -26.34
N GLU A 58 -29.05 1.89 -25.68
CA GLU A 58 -28.69 0.49 -25.96
C GLU A 58 -29.87 -0.44 -25.73
N ARG A 59 -30.58 -0.31 -24.61
CA ARG A 59 -31.76 -1.12 -24.29
C ARG A 59 -32.83 -1.01 -25.37
N ARG A 60 -33.07 0.22 -25.90
CA ARG A 60 -34.01 0.45 -26.99
C ARG A 60 -33.52 -0.14 -28.31
N ALA A 61 -32.22 0.03 -28.61
CA ALA A 61 -31.60 -0.55 -29.80
C ALA A 61 -31.65 -2.08 -29.77
N ASN A 62 -31.41 -2.71 -28.63
CA ASN A 62 -31.52 -4.16 -28.49
C ASN A 62 -32.94 -4.66 -28.77
N ALA A 63 -33.95 -3.99 -28.22
CA ALA A 63 -35.36 -4.32 -28.50
C ALA A 63 -35.75 -4.17 -29.99
N LEU A 64 -35.17 -3.17 -30.66
CA LEU A 64 -35.39 -2.97 -32.11
C LEU A 64 -34.66 -4.04 -32.94
N LEU A 65 -33.46 -4.46 -32.51
CA LEU A 65 -32.72 -5.54 -33.18
C LEU A 65 -33.49 -6.86 -33.11
N ASP A 66 -34.09 -7.21 -31.97
CA ASP A 66 -34.87 -8.43 -31.76
C ASP A 66 -36.03 -8.55 -32.77
N ILE A 67 -36.64 -7.43 -33.12
CA ILE A 67 -37.74 -7.37 -34.14
C ILE A 67 -37.23 -7.02 -35.53
N LYS A 68 -35.89 -7.04 -35.76
CA LYS A 68 -35.26 -6.67 -37.04
C LYS A 68 -35.57 -5.25 -37.51
N GLY A 69 -35.81 -4.34 -36.54
CA GLY A 69 -36.08 -2.93 -36.83
C GLY A 69 -34.81 -2.09 -37.08
N ILE A 70 -33.63 -2.60 -36.69
CA ILE A 70 -32.34 -2.02 -37.02
C ILE A 70 -31.35 -3.10 -37.46
N SER A 71 -30.20 -2.66 -38.03
CA SER A 71 -29.11 -3.56 -38.39
C SER A 71 -28.27 -3.96 -37.19
N GLN A 72 -27.56 -5.09 -37.30
CA GLN A 72 -26.56 -5.49 -36.31
C GLN A 72 -25.47 -4.40 -36.12
N GLU A 73 -25.05 -3.77 -37.20
CA GLU A 73 -24.06 -2.71 -37.21
C GLU A 73 -24.51 -1.49 -36.35
N ASP A 74 -25.79 -1.09 -36.49
CA ASP A 74 -26.35 0.02 -35.72
C ASP A 74 -26.45 -0.30 -34.25
N TYR A 75 -26.82 -1.54 -33.88
CA TYR A 75 -26.78 -2.01 -32.51
C TYR A 75 -25.35 -2.01 -31.93
N ASP A 76 -24.41 -2.59 -32.69
CA ASP A 76 -23.00 -2.67 -32.25
C ASP A 76 -22.41 -1.26 -32.01
N ARG A 77 -22.80 -0.28 -32.81
CA ARG A 77 -22.40 1.12 -32.62
C ARG A 77 -22.93 1.70 -31.32
N THR A 78 -24.18 1.42 -30.98
CA THR A 78 -24.82 1.87 -29.74
C THR A 78 -24.20 1.19 -28.53
N LEU A 79 -23.96 -0.11 -28.59
CA LEU A 79 -23.29 -0.88 -27.55
C LEU A 79 -21.87 -0.39 -27.32
N ASN A 80 -21.10 -0.12 -28.37
CA ASN A 80 -19.75 0.41 -28.27
C ASN A 80 -19.73 1.80 -27.62
N LYS A 81 -20.71 2.68 -27.93
CA LYS A 81 -20.88 3.97 -27.28
C LYS A 81 -21.04 3.81 -25.76
N LEU A 82 -21.93 2.91 -25.32
CA LEU A 82 -22.12 2.62 -23.88
C LEU A 82 -20.81 2.16 -23.23
N ARG A 83 -20.12 1.20 -23.85
CA ARG A 83 -18.85 0.66 -23.32
C ARG A 83 -17.76 1.73 -23.21
N MET A 84 -17.67 2.65 -24.16
CA MET A 84 -16.72 3.78 -24.08
C MET A 84 -17.02 4.69 -22.89
N ILE A 85 -18.30 5.03 -22.67
CA ILE A 85 -18.70 5.89 -21.54
C ILE A 85 -18.42 5.18 -20.20
N GLN A 86 -18.65 3.88 -20.12
CA GLN A 86 -18.31 3.06 -18.95
C GLN A 86 -16.81 3.08 -18.64
N ALA A 87 -15.97 2.88 -19.65
CA ALA A 87 -14.52 2.96 -19.51
C ALA A 87 -14.06 4.36 -19.06
N GLU A 88 -14.65 5.44 -19.59
CA GLU A 88 -14.35 6.81 -19.17
C GLU A 88 -14.77 7.06 -17.70
N ARG A 89 -15.90 6.50 -17.25
CA ARG A 89 -16.33 6.56 -15.86
C ARG A 89 -15.33 5.85 -14.94
N GLU A 90 -14.88 4.65 -15.30
CA GLU A 90 -13.89 3.88 -14.53
C GLU A 90 -12.57 4.64 -14.36
N VAL A 91 -12.13 5.39 -15.38
CA VAL A 91 -10.95 6.25 -15.27
C VAL A 91 -11.15 7.34 -14.21
N ILE A 92 -12.32 7.97 -14.15
CA ILE A 92 -12.61 9.00 -13.15
C ILE A 92 -12.70 8.37 -11.74
N GLU A 93 -13.26 7.18 -11.60
CA GLU A 93 -13.32 6.45 -10.33
C GLU A 93 -11.92 6.09 -9.82
N ALA A 94 -11.02 5.67 -10.70
CA ALA A 94 -9.62 5.44 -10.35
C ALA A 94 -8.93 6.72 -9.88
N GLN A 95 -9.11 7.84 -10.58
CA GLN A 95 -8.58 9.15 -10.17
C GLN A 95 -9.16 9.62 -8.83
N LEU A 96 -10.42 9.32 -8.54
CA LEU A 96 -11.03 9.60 -7.23
C LEU A 96 -10.37 8.77 -6.13
N ALA A 97 -10.09 7.51 -6.38
CA ALA A 97 -9.37 6.66 -5.41
C ALA A 97 -7.98 7.22 -5.09
N GLU A 98 -7.26 7.78 -6.09
CA GLU A 98 -5.96 8.43 -5.89
C GLU A 98 -6.02 9.71 -5.02
N THR A 99 -7.22 10.29 -4.79
CA THR A 99 -7.40 11.41 -3.86
C THR A 99 -7.36 10.99 -2.39
N GLU A 100 -7.42 9.71 -2.12
CA GLU A 100 -7.43 9.12 -0.79
C GLU A 100 -6.11 8.42 -0.50
N ILE A 101 -5.40 8.85 0.53
CA ILE A 101 -4.20 8.15 0.99
C ILE A 101 -4.63 7.22 2.11
N LEU A 102 -4.62 5.92 1.81
CA LEU A 102 -5.01 4.86 2.73
C LEU A 102 -3.78 4.19 3.35
N ALA A 103 -3.95 3.57 4.51
CA ALA A 103 -2.92 2.72 5.11
C ALA A 103 -2.72 1.44 4.27
N PRO A 104 -1.51 1.17 3.75
CA PRO A 104 -1.27 0.01 2.88
C PRO A 104 -1.23 -1.33 3.63
N PHE A 105 -0.95 -1.32 4.93
CA PHE A 105 -0.90 -2.49 5.82
C PHE A 105 -1.25 -2.07 7.25
N ASP A 106 -1.43 -3.04 8.15
CA ASP A 106 -1.61 -2.77 9.58
C ASP A 106 -0.29 -2.32 10.20
N GLY A 107 -0.28 -1.22 10.96
CA GLY A 107 0.97 -0.72 11.53
C GLY A 107 0.81 0.58 12.30
N THR A 108 1.92 1.20 12.63
CA THR A 108 1.97 2.47 13.34
C THR A 108 2.39 3.60 12.42
N VAL A 109 1.63 4.69 12.42
CA VAL A 109 1.99 5.90 11.68
C VAL A 109 3.07 6.66 12.46
N GLY A 110 4.14 7.03 11.77
CA GLY A 110 5.22 7.84 12.33
C GLY A 110 4.91 9.34 12.31
N LEU A 111 5.94 10.15 12.10
CA LEU A 111 5.79 11.60 12.06
C LEU A 111 5.11 12.06 10.76
N ARG A 112 4.30 13.08 10.86
CA ARG A 112 3.58 13.75 9.78
C ARG A 112 4.35 14.97 9.29
N TYR A 113 4.42 15.16 7.98
CA TYR A 113 5.16 16.27 7.34
C TYR A 113 4.25 17.25 6.58
N ILE A 114 2.93 17.07 6.65
CA ILE A 114 1.95 17.92 5.97
C ILE A 114 0.94 18.50 6.96
N SER A 115 0.20 19.50 6.51
CA SER A 115 -0.87 20.15 7.30
C SER A 115 -2.16 20.25 6.48
N ALA A 116 -3.29 20.28 7.16
CA ALA A 116 -4.57 20.55 6.52
C ALA A 116 -4.55 21.89 5.81
N GLY A 117 -5.13 21.97 4.61
CA GLY A 117 -5.10 23.14 3.74
C GLY A 117 -3.84 23.27 2.88
N GLY A 118 -2.77 22.53 3.16
CA GLY A 118 -1.56 22.50 2.35
C GLY A 118 -1.78 21.87 0.98
N VAL A 119 -0.90 22.17 0.03
CA VAL A 119 -0.86 21.53 -1.29
C VAL A 119 0.26 20.48 -1.29
N VAL A 120 -0.05 19.29 -1.75
CA VAL A 120 0.87 18.17 -1.84
C VAL A 120 1.03 17.69 -3.28
N THR A 121 2.14 17.04 -3.57
CA THR A 121 2.49 16.47 -4.87
C THR A 121 3.04 15.04 -4.66
N PRO A 122 3.19 14.20 -5.70
CA PRO A 122 3.76 12.86 -5.58
C PRO A 122 5.16 12.81 -4.95
N SER A 123 5.90 13.92 -4.99
CA SER A 123 7.21 14.03 -4.31
C SER A 123 7.10 14.36 -2.82
N THR A 124 5.95 14.82 -2.33
CA THR A 124 5.73 15.24 -0.94
C THR A 124 5.67 14.03 -0.02
N LEU A 125 6.53 13.98 1.00
CA LEU A 125 6.39 13.01 2.08
C LEU A 125 5.21 13.43 2.98
N VAL A 126 4.24 12.55 3.12
CA VAL A 126 3.05 12.75 3.97
C VAL A 126 3.33 12.32 5.41
N ALA A 127 3.72 11.09 5.57
CA ALA A 127 4.10 10.47 6.84
C ALA A 127 4.93 9.21 6.54
N THR A 128 5.56 8.66 7.56
CA THR A 128 6.10 7.30 7.53
C THR A 128 5.12 6.34 8.18
N MET A 129 5.13 5.09 7.75
CA MET A 129 4.34 4.04 8.38
C MET A 129 5.18 2.78 8.52
N GLN A 130 5.08 2.11 9.66
CA GLN A 130 5.87 0.93 9.98
C GLN A 130 4.99 -0.14 10.61
N ASP A 131 5.17 -1.37 10.13
CA ASP A 131 4.75 -2.57 10.83
C ASP A 131 5.91 -3.06 11.70
N THR A 132 5.70 -3.11 13.00
CA THR A 132 6.73 -3.46 13.99
C THR A 132 6.49 -4.81 14.66
N ASP A 133 5.48 -5.57 14.25
CA ASP A 133 5.24 -6.92 14.76
C ASP A 133 4.90 -7.89 13.61
N PRO A 134 5.79 -8.83 13.32
CA PRO A 134 7.10 -9.09 13.95
C PRO A 134 8.19 -8.12 13.50
N VAL A 135 9.22 -7.94 14.32
CA VAL A 135 10.44 -7.23 13.91
C VAL A 135 11.34 -8.15 13.11
N LYS A 136 11.90 -7.63 12.00
CA LYS A 136 12.94 -8.32 11.22
C LYS A 136 14.32 -7.90 11.74
N VAL A 137 15.16 -8.88 12.04
CA VAL A 137 16.55 -8.70 12.46
C VAL A 137 17.46 -9.22 11.36
N GLU A 138 18.34 -8.36 10.85
CA GLU A 138 19.40 -8.75 9.91
C GLU A 138 20.72 -8.89 10.67
N PHE A 139 21.41 -9.99 10.47
CA PHE A 139 22.68 -10.27 11.11
C PHE A 139 23.61 -11.01 10.15
N SER A 140 24.90 -10.94 10.47
CA SER A 140 25.95 -11.60 9.71
C SER A 140 26.68 -12.63 10.54
N ILE A 141 26.88 -13.82 10.00
CA ILE A 141 27.64 -14.87 10.65
C ILE A 141 28.93 -15.18 9.88
N PRO A 142 30.04 -15.51 10.55
CA PRO A 142 31.27 -15.94 9.87
C PRO A 142 31.04 -17.20 9.02
N GLU A 143 31.70 -17.28 7.85
CA GLU A 143 31.61 -18.39 6.90
C GLU A 143 31.78 -19.78 7.59
N LYS A 144 32.69 -19.89 8.55
CA LYS A 144 32.92 -21.15 9.30
C LYS A 144 31.68 -21.69 10.02
N HIS A 145 30.66 -20.87 10.25
CA HIS A 145 29.40 -21.24 10.89
C HIS A 145 28.24 -21.33 9.91
N ALA A 146 28.44 -20.98 8.63
CA ALA A 146 27.39 -20.95 7.61
C ALA A 146 26.63 -22.28 7.49
N GLY A 147 27.34 -23.42 7.56
CA GLY A 147 26.73 -24.75 7.46
C GLY A 147 25.82 -25.14 8.64
N LYS A 148 25.81 -24.36 9.74
CA LYS A 148 24.97 -24.61 10.93
C LYS A 148 23.68 -23.79 10.91
N LEU A 149 23.57 -22.78 10.02
CA LEU A 149 22.41 -21.92 9.94
C LEU A 149 21.52 -22.32 8.76
N ALA A 150 20.28 -22.62 9.06
CA ALA A 150 19.25 -22.93 8.07
C ALA A 150 17.97 -22.12 8.36
N VAL A 151 17.09 -22.04 7.36
CA VAL A 151 15.74 -21.53 7.58
C VAL A 151 15.04 -22.36 8.66
N LYS A 152 14.30 -21.71 9.53
CA LYS A 152 13.66 -22.24 10.76
C LYS A 152 14.60 -22.51 11.94
N THR A 153 15.89 -22.14 11.85
CA THR A 153 16.77 -22.19 13.03
C THR A 153 16.29 -21.17 14.07
N PRO A 154 16.07 -21.60 15.32
CA PRO A 154 15.78 -20.67 16.42
C PRO A 154 17.03 -19.85 16.76
N VAL A 155 16.84 -18.58 17.09
CA VAL A 155 17.89 -17.66 17.51
C VAL A 155 17.44 -16.86 18.73
N LEU A 156 18.37 -16.44 19.56
CA LEU A 156 18.12 -15.52 20.65
C LEU A 156 18.64 -14.14 20.25
N VAL A 157 17.76 -13.14 20.34
CA VAL A 157 18.06 -11.76 19.98
C VAL A 157 18.05 -10.91 21.23
N GLN A 158 19.14 -10.21 21.47
CA GLN A 158 19.30 -9.22 22.52
C GLN A 158 19.42 -7.84 21.87
N VAL A 159 18.59 -6.87 22.28
CA VAL A 159 18.58 -5.52 21.72
C VAL A 159 19.28 -4.55 22.69
N GLY A 160 20.30 -3.87 22.19
CA GLY A 160 21.12 -2.97 23.00
C GLY A 160 21.79 -3.68 24.19
N ASP A 161 21.84 -3.01 25.32
CA ASP A 161 22.41 -3.52 26.57
C ASP A 161 21.35 -4.14 27.51
N ALA A 162 20.10 -4.25 27.05
CA ALA A 162 19.03 -4.86 27.83
C ALA A 162 19.33 -6.34 28.11
N PRO A 163 19.12 -6.84 29.32
CA PRO A 163 19.37 -8.25 29.65
C PRO A 163 18.34 -9.20 29.05
N GLU A 164 17.24 -8.67 28.55
CA GLU A 164 16.14 -9.44 27.97
C GLU A 164 16.55 -10.04 26.64
N ARG A 165 16.24 -11.33 26.46
CA ARG A 165 16.47 -12.07 25.22
C ARG A 165 15.12 -12.44 24.61
N HIS A 166 15.00 -12.19 23.32
CA HIS A 166 13.79 -12.46 22.56
C HIS A 166 14.04 -13.65 21.64
N GLU A 167 13.12 -14.60 21.63
CA GLU A 167 13.18 -15.74 20.73
C GLU A 167 12.79 -15.30 19.32
N GLY A 168 13.62 -15.66 18.35
CA GLY A 168 13.38 -15.40 16.95
C GLY A 168 13.55 -16.65 16.11
N THR A 169 13.11 -16.58 14.86
CA THR A 169 13.24 -17.69 13.90
C THR A 169 13.84 -17.17 12.60
N VAL A 170 14.88 -17.82 12.13
CA VAL A 170 15.50 -17.53 10.84
C VAL A 170 14.52 -17.84 9.72
N TYR A 171 14.21 -16.87 8.88
CA TYR A 171 13.33 -17.06 7.72
C TYR A 171 14.05 -16.96 6.38
N ALA A 172 15.22 -16.32 6.34
CA ALA A 172 16.02 -16.21 5.12
C ALA A 172 17.53 -16.26 5.44
N VAL A 173 18.26 -16.91 4.56
CA VAL A 173 19.72 -16.98 4.58
C VAL A 173 20.20 -16.66 3.18
N GLU A 174 21.19 -15.77 3.06
CA GLU A 174 21.77 -15.41 1.77
C GLU A 174 22.44 -16.64 1.14
N ALA A 175 22.34 -16.80 -0.17
CA ALA A 175 22.94 -17.92 -0.87
C ALA A 175 24.46 -17.76 -1.13
N LYS A 176 25.00 -16.56 -0.88
CA LYS A 176 26.37 -16.20 -1.18
C LYS A 176 27.04 -15.56 0.04
N VAL A 177 28.25 -16.01 0.34
CA VAL A 177 29.14 -15.36 1.31
C VAL A 177 29.70 -14.07 0.71
N ASP A 178 29.69 -13.01 1.48
CA ASP A 178 30.36 -11.76 1.12
C ASP A 178 31.89 -11.97 1.17
N PRO A 179 32.59 -11.87 0.04
CA PRO A 179 34.03 -12.16 -0.01
C PRO A 179 34.89 -11.12 0.73
N ALA A 180 34.40 -9.90 0.89
CA ALA A 180 35.13 -8.82 1.58
C ALA A 180 35.12 -9.00 3.09
N THR A 181 33.99 -9.42 3.65
CA THR A 181 33.80 -9.59 5.09
C THR A 181 33.90 -11.05 5.54
N ARG A 182 33.88 -12.01 4.61
CA ARG A 182 33.78 -13.46 4.86
C ARG A 182 32.61 -13.82 5.79
N THR A 183 31.48 -13.16 5.58
CA THR A 183 30.27 -13.39 6.35
C THR A 183 29.11 -13.78 5.45
N LEU A 184 28.17 -14.53 6.03
CA LEU A 184 26.90 -14.87 5.41
C LEU A 184 25.80 -14.05 6.11
N LYS A 185 24.98 -13.34 5.33
CA LYS A 185 23.85 -12.60 5.86
C LYS A 185 22.65 -13.50 6.07
N ALA A 186 21.97 -13.28 7.17
CA ALA A 186 20.72 -13.98 7.49
C ALA A 186 19.71 -13.00 8.09
N ARG A 187 18.45 -13.39 8.01
CA ARG A 187 17.34 -12.62 8.58
C ARG A 187 16.46 -13.52 9.44
N ALA A 188 16.11 -13.02 10.60
CA ALA A 188 15.19 -13.65 11.52
C ALA A 188 13.99 -12.74 11.82
N THR A 189 12.85 -13.34 12.12
CA THR A 189 11.68 -12.63 12.67
C THR A 189 11.62 -12.84 14.17
N VAL A 190 11.28 -11.77 14.89
CA VAL A 190 11.11 -11.77 16.35
C VAL A 190 9.73 -11.17 16.64
N PRO A 191 8.84 -11.87 17.36
CA PRO A 191 7.56 -11.30 17.81
C PRO A 191 7.77 -10.06 18.67
N ASN A 192 6.94 -9.04 18.47
CA ASN A 192 7.01 -7.75 19.17
C ASN A 192 5.62 -7.19 19.51
N PRO A 193 4.75 -7.99 20.16
CA PRO A 193 3.35 -7.61 20.37
C PRO A 193 3.19 -6.39 21.29
N ASP A 194 4.17 -6.09 22.13
CA ASP A 194 4.18 -4.95 23.06
C ASP A 194 4.93 -3.73 22.51
N GLY A 195 5.48 -3.81 21.28
CA GLY A 195 6.16 -2.70 20.60
C GLY A 195 7.49 -2.27 21.24
N ARG A 196 8.07 -3.07 22.12
CA ARG A 196 9.31 -2.71 22.84
C ARG A 196 10.55 -2.76 21.97
N LEU A 197 10.54 -3.59 20.94
CA LEU A 197 11.66 -3.68 19.99
C LEU A 197 11.52 -2.57 18.95
N ILE A 198 12.38 -1.57 19.07
CA ILE A 198 12.36 -0.40 18.18
C ILE A 198 13.19 -0.70 16.93
N PRO A 199 12.62 -0.61 15.72
CA PRO A 199 13.37 -0.75 14.47
C PRO A 199 14.53 0.24 14.39
N GLY A 200 15.66 -0.20 13.81
CA GLY A 200 16.89 0.61 13.74
C GLY A 200 17.82 0.44 14.93
N SER A 201 17.39 -0.26 15.98
CA SER A 201 18.25 -0.56 17.12
C SER A 201 19.30 -1.62 16.77
N PHE A 202 20.47 -1.54 17.42
CA PHE A 202 21.50 -2.58 17.33
C PHE A 202 21.05 -3.82 18.10
N ALA A 203 21.27 -4.99 17.50
CA ALA A 203 20.92 -6.27 18.11
C ALA A 203 22.08 -7.26 18.02
N LYS A 204 22.26 -8.02 19.07
CA LYS A 204 23.16 -9.17 19.15
C LYS A 204 22.33 -10.44 18.98
N VAL A 205 22.79 -11.35 18.11
CA VAL A 205 22.13 -12.62 17.82
C VAL A 205 23.02 -13.78 18.27
N GLU A 206 22.44 -14.68 19.04
CA GLU A 206 23.09 -15.91 19.54
C GLU A 206 22.37 -17.16 19.07
#